data_c5920cbdf3145b666afaeda639bcf8e6
#
_entry.id   c5920cbdf3145b666afaeda639bcf8e6
#
_cell.length_a   1.000
_cell.length_b   1.000
_cell.length_c   1.000
_cell.angle_alpha   90.00
_cell.angle_beta   90.00
_cell.angle_gamma   90.00
#
_symmetry.space_group_name_H-M   'P 1'
#
loop_
_entity.id
_entity.type
_entity.pdbx_description
1 polymer ?
#
loop_
_entity_poly.entity_id
_entity_poly.type
_entity_poly.pdbx_seq_one_letter_code
_entity_poly.pdbx_strand_id
1 'polypeptide(L)'
;MTPRRPASPLTALTGRLIVSCQAPPGDPMRDTGTLVRMARSAQAGGAAAVRVNEPEVVAATAAAVDLPVIGLWKDGDTGVYITPTVRHALALVDAGAAIVAADATARPRPDGSTLADLVAAVHAGGGLVMSDVAKSEE
;
A
#
# COMPACT_ATOMS: atom_id res chain seq x y z
N MET A 1 4.20 -13.12 -32.08
CA MET A 1 4.52 -11.95 -31.24
C MET A 1 4.19 -12.32 -29.79
N THR A 2 5.19 -12.54 -28.95
CA THR A 2 4.97 -12.83 -27.53
C THR A 2 4.45 -11.57 -26.86
N PRO A 3 3.32 -11.58 -26.13
CA PRO A 3 2.88 -10.40 -25.43
C PRO A 3 3.97 -10.00 -24.42
N ARG A 4 4.44 -8.76 -24.53
CA ARG A 4 5.42 -8.20 -23.61
C ARG A 4 4.75 -8.18 -22.24
N ARG A 5 5.25 -8.99 -21.33
CA ARG A 5 4.82 -8.97 -19.93
C ARG A 5 4.94 -7.51 -19.45
N PRO A 6 3.88 -6.92 -18.89
CA PRO A 6 3.97 -5.56 -18.40
C PRO A 6 5.16 -5.47 -17.45
N ALA A 7 5.95 -4.40 -17.58
CA ALA A 7 7.10 -4.18 -16.70
C ALA A 7 6.61 -4.20 -15.24
N SER A 8 7.33 -4.93 -14.39
CA SER A 8 7.01 -4.95 -12.96
C SER A 8 6.95 -3.51 -12.43
N PRO A 9 5.94 -3.14 -11.61
CA PRO A 9 5.91 -1.82 -10.99
C PRO A 9 7.19 -1.50 -10.22
N LEU A 10 7.92 -2.50 -9.73
CA LEU A 10 9.21 -2.32 -9.05
C LEU A 10 10.27 -1.69 -9.94
N THR A 11 10.31 -2.04 -11.23
CA THR A 11 11.28 -1.45 -12.17
C THR A 11 11.06 0.06 -12.32
N ALA A 12 9.82 0.51 -12.30
CA ALA A 12 9.47 1.92 -12.41
C ALA A 12 9.80 2.72 -11.14
N LEU A 13 9.99 2.06 -10.00
CA LEU A 13 10.27 2.71 -8.70
C LEU A 13 11.76 2.93 -8.45
N THR A 14 12.65 2.19 -9.13
CA THR A 14 14.09 2.23 -8.88
C THR A 14 14.66 3.63 -9.09
N GLY A 15 15.32 4.17 -8.06
CA GLY A 15 15.96 5.48 -8.11
C GLY A 15 14.97 6.67 -8.16
N ARG A 16 13.69 6.44 -7.88
CA ARG A 16 12.64 7.46 -7.94
C ARG A 16 11.95 7.66 -6.61
N LEU A 17 11.19 8.74 -6.48
CA LEU A 17 10.49 9.13 -5.26
C LEU A 17 9.12 8.47 -5.16
N ILE A 18 8.83 7.92 -4.00
CA ILE A 18 7.50 7.51 -3.57
C ILE A 18 6.99 8.55 -2.56
N VAL A 19 5.80 9.09 -2.80
CA VAL A 19 5.21 10.11 -1.93
C VAL A 19 4.12 9.50 -1.07
N SER A 20 4.23 9.66 0.25
CA SER A 20 3.20 9.26 1.20
C SER A 20 2.16 10.37 1.36
N CYS A 21 0.89 10.03 1.11
CA CYS A 21 -0.25 10.94 1.24
C CYS A 21 -1.16 10.39 2.34
N GLN A 22 -0.86 10.74 3.58
CA GLN A 22 -1.58 10.27 4.77
C GLN A 22 -1.79 11.43 5.75
N ALA A 23 -2.84 11.31 6.56
CA ALA A 23 -3.11 12.20 7.67
C ALA A 23 -3.58 11.38 8.87
N PRO A 24 -3.13 11.70 10.11
CA PRO A 24 -3.55 10.98 11.30
C PRO A 24 -5.02 11.24 11.64
N PRO A 25 -5.65 10.40 12.49
CA PRO A 25 -7.00 10.66 12.98
C PRO A 25 -7.12 12.05 13.62
N GLY A 26 -8.20 12.78 13.28
CA GLY A 26 -8.45 14.14 13.78
C GLY A 26 -7.72 15.25 13.04
N ASP A 27 -6.83 14.94 12.10
CA ASP A 27 -6.16 15.94 11.29
C ASP A 27 -7.16 16.51 10.22
N PRO A 28 -7.21 17.85 10.04
CA PRO A 28 -8.06 18.46 9.01
C PRO A 28 -7.78 17.98 7.58
N MET A 29 -6.58 17.49 7.30
CA MET A 29 -6.21 16.93 6.00
C MET A 29 -6.72 15.50 5.81
N ARG A 30 -7.25 14.84 6.86
CA ARG A 30 -7.81 13.49 6.77
C ARG A 30 -9.20 13.49 6.14
N ASP A 31 -9.21 13.69 4.85
CA ASP A 31 -10.38 13.68 4.00
C ASP A 31 -10.00 13.04 2.66
N THR A 32 -10.78 12.07 2.19
CA THR A 32 -10.47 11.30 0.98
C THR A 32 -10.18 12.21 -0.22
N GLY A 33 -11.02 13.21 -0.46
CA GLY A 33 -10.81 14.15 -1.56
C GLY A 33 -9.53 14.96 -1.44
N THR A 34 -9.15 15.37 -0.23
CA THR A 34 -7.91 16.09 0.03
C THR A 34 -6.69 15.19 -0.21
N LEU A 35 -6.71 13.96 0.29
CA LEU A 35 -5.62 13.01 0.09
C LEU A 35 -5.45 12.64 -1.40
N VAL A 36 -6.54 12.52 -2.15
CA VAL A 36 -6.51 12.32 -3.60
C VAL A 36 -5.87 13.52 -4.31
N ARG A 37 -6.20 14.76 -3.91
CA ARG A 37 -5.54 15.95 -4.48
C ARG A 37 -4.05 15.98 -4.18
N MET A 38 -3.63 15.55 -2.99
CA MET A 38 -2.20 15.38 -2.67
C MET A 38 -1.53 14.36 -3.59
N ALA A 39 -2.16 13.22 -3.82
CA ALA A 39 -1.64 12.19 -4.74
C ALA A 39 -1.52 12.70 -6.18
N ARG A 40 -2.52 13.46 -6.67
CA ARG A 40 -2.47 14.09 -7.99
C ARG A 40 -1.34 15.14 -8.09
N SER A 41 -1.10 15.90 -7.03
CA SER A 41 0.02 16.84 -6.97
C SER A 41 1.36 16.10 -6.99
N ALA A 42 1.47 14.99 -6.26
CA ALA A 42 2.66 14.13 -6.30
C ALA A 42 2.93 13.60 -7.72
N GLN A 43 1.89 13.14 -8.42
CA GLN A 43 2.01 12.70 -9.82
C GLN A 43 2.49 13.85 -10.71
N ALA A 44 1.91 15.03 -10.61
CA ALA A 44 2.31 16.20 -11.38
C ALA A 44 3.76 16.62 -11.10
N GLY A 45 4.24 16.39 -9.88
CA GLY A 45 5.62 16.63 -9.48
C GLY A 45 6.62 15.55 -9.89
N GLY A 46 6.16 14.47 -10.52
CA GLY A 46 7.03 13.40 -11.04
C GLY A 46 7.29 12.24 -10.08
N ALA A 47 6.47 12.06 -9.05
CA ALA A 47 6.55 10.87 -8.20
C ALA A 47 6.38 9.58 -9.02
N ALA A 48 7.02 8.49 -8.61
CA ALA A 48 6.89 7.19 -9.26
C ALA A 48 5.75 6.33 -8.70
N ALA A 49 5.36 6.59 -7.46
CA ALA A 49 4.23 5.94 -6.78
C ALA A 49 3.73 6.82 -5.65
N VAL A 50 2.55 6.53 -5.15
CA VAL A 50 1.99 7.13 -3.95
C VAL A 50 1.63 6.06 -2.93
N ARG A 51 1.81 6.37 -1.64
CA ARG A 51 1.48 5.50 -0.51
C ARG A 51 0.32 6.12 0.26
N VAL A 52 -0.78 5.39 0.38
CA VAL A 52 -2.02 5.88 1.01
C VAL A 52 -2.61 4.84 1.98
N ASN A 53 -3.32 5.33 2.98
CA ASN A 53 -3.91 4.53 4.04
C ASN A 53 -5.43 4.37 3.81
N GLU A 54 -5.93 3.18 4.06
CA GLU A 54 -7.34 2.75 4.02
C GLU A 54 -7.87 2.44 2.62
N PRO A 55 -8.72 1.39 2.51
CA PRO A 55 -9.25 0.94 1.21
C PRO A 55 -10.02 2.01 0.44
N GLU A 56 -10.79 2.86 1.12
CA GLU A 56 -11.53 3.94 0.48
C GLU A 56 -10.60 4.94 -0.21
N VAL A 57 -9.53 5.35 0.47
CA VAL A 57 -8.53 6.27 -0.08
C VAL A 57 -7.74 5.60 -1.19
N VAL A 58 -7.41 4.31 -1.05
CA VAL A 58 -6.76 3.53 -2.11
C VAL A 58 -7.61 3.51 -3.37
N ALA A 59 -8.90 3.18 -3.25
CA ALA A 59 -9.80 3.11 -4.40
C ALA A 59 -9.94 4.46 -5.10
N ALA A 60 -10.16 5.53 -4.35
CA ALA A 60 -10.28 6.88 -4.89
C ALA A 60 -8.98 7.36 -5.54
N THR A 61 -7.84 7.05 -4.95
CA THR A 61 -6.52 7.41 -5.49
C THR A 61 -6.22 6.62 -6.77
N ALA A 62 -6.46 5.31 -6.77
CA ALA A 62 -6.25 4.47 -7.95
C ALA A 62 -7.09 4.91 -9.15
N ALA A 63 -8.29 5.43 -8.90
CA ALA A 63 -9.14 6.00 -9.96
C ALA A 63 -8.65 7.38 -10.47
N ALA A 64 -7.84 8.10 -9.70
CA ALA A 64 -7.48 9.49 -9.96
C ALA A 64 -6.05 9.69 -10.49
N VAL A 65 -5.16 8.73 -10.30
CA VAL A 65 -3.75 8.81 -10.74
C VAL A 65 -3.38 7.62 -11.62
N ASP A 66 -2.36 7.81 -12.46
CA ASP A 66 -1.81 6.75 -13.33
C ASP A 66 -0.61 6.02 -12.69
N LEU A 67 -0.26 6.43 -11.47
CA LEU A 67 0.85 5.84 -10.72
C LEU A 67 0.43 4.54 -10.02
N PRO A 68 1.36 3.61 -9.77
CA PRO A 68 1.12 2.53 -8.82
C PRO A 68 0.73 3.08 -7.45
N VAL A 69 -0.32 2.53 -6.86
CA VAL A 69 -0.74 2.88 -5.50
C VAL A 69 -0.23 1.82 -4.54
N ILE A 70 0.52 2.27 -3.54
CA ILE A 70 0.94 1.47 -2.40
C ILE A 70 -0.10 1.68 -1.31
N GLY A 71 -0.90 0.65 -1.05
CA GLY A 71 -1.96 0.70 -0.06
C GLY A 71 -1.53 0.06 1.26
N LEU A 72 -1.93 0.68 2.35
CA LEU A 72 -1.86 0.10 3.69
C LEU A 72 -3.18 0.35 4.42
N TRP A 73 -3.39 -0.38 5.51
CA TRP A 73 -4.56 -0.15 6.36
C TRP A 73 -4.13 -0.20 7.82
N LYS A 74 -4.04 0.96 8.44
CA LYS A 74 -3.80 1.09 9.88
C LYS A 74 -5.11 0.82 10.61
N ASP A 75 -5.15 -0.27 11.36
CA ASP A 75 -6.28 -0.67 12.19
C ASP A 75 -5.77 -1.02 13.58
N GLY A 76 -6.06 -0.14 14.54
CA GLY A 76 -5.49 -0.18 15.88
C GLY A 76 -4.26 0.72 16.05
N ASP A 77 -3.63 0.61 17.22
CA ASP A 77 -2.50 1.45 17.63
C ASP A 77 -1.42 0.68 18.42
N THR A 78 -1.62 -0.62 18.61
CA THR A 78 -0.70 -1.48 19.36
C THR A 78 -0.39 -2.77 18.60
N GLY A 79 0.77 -3.35 18.86
CA GLY A 79 1.19 -4.58 18.21
C GLY A 79 1.35 -4.43 16.70
N VAL A 80 0.84 -5.39 15.94
CA VAL A 80 0.75 -5.33 14.49
C VAL A 80 -0.55 -4.64 14.10
N TYR A 81 -0.48 -3.40 13.64
CA TYR A 81 -1.64 -2.59 13.23
C TYR A 81 -1.56 -2.08 11.79
N ILE A 82 -0.42 -2.20 11.12
CA ILE A 82 -0.27 -1.85 9.70
C ILE A 82 -0.61 -3.06 8.86
N THR A 83 -1.79 -3.04 8.23
CA THR A 83 -2.32 -4.16 7.43
C THR A 83 -2.23 -5.47 8.22
N PRO A 84 -2.95 -5.55 9.37
CA PRO A 84 -2.65 -6.56 10.39
C PRO A 84 -3.04 -7.98 10.00
N THR A 85 -3.98 -8.16 9.08
CA THR A 85 -4.50 -9.48 8.71
C THR A 85 -4.54 -9.69 7.21
N VAL A 86 -4.70 -10.95 6.79
CA VAL A 86 -4.91 -11.31 5.37
C VAL A 86 -6.16 -10.60 4.81
N ARG A 87 -7.23 -10.50 5.59
CA ARG A 87 -8.45 -9.78 5.19
C ARG A 87 -8.19 -8.31 4.86
N HIS A 88 -7.39 -7.61 5.67
CA HIS A 88 -6.99 -6.23 5.42
C HIS A 88 -6.19 -6.12 4.11
N ALA A 89 -5.25 -7.03 3.91
CA ALA A 89 -4.41 -7.04 2.71
C ALA A 89 -5.23 -7.26 1.43
N LEU A 90 -6.17 -8.21 1.45
CA LEU A 90 -7.04 -8.49 0.29
C LEU A 90 -7.99 -7.32 -0.01
N ALA A 91 -8.50 -6.64 1.01
CA ALA A 91 -9.32 -5.45 0.81
C ALA A 91 -8.55 -4.33 0.09
N LEU A 92 -7.27 -4.18 0.35
CA LEU A 92 -6.42 -3.22 -0.35
C LEU A 92 -6.17 -3.64 -1.81
N VAL A 93 -5.95 -4.92 -2.08
CA VAL A 93 -5.83 -5.44 -3.45
C VAL A 93 -7.13 -5.17 -4.23
N ASP A 94 -8.27 -5.49 -3.64
CA ASP A 94 -9.59 -5.27 -4.25
C ASP A 94 -9.87 -3.78 -4.51
N ALA A 95 -9.35 -2.90 -3.66
CA ALA A 95 -9.44 -1.45 -3.82
C ALA A 95 -8.54 -0.89 -4.94
N GLY A 96 -7.59 -1.69 -5.46
CA GLY A 96 -6.71 -1.29 -6.57
C GLY A 96 -5.26 -1.02 -6.17
N ALA A 97 -4.84 -1.40 -4.96
CA ALA A 97 -3.43 -1.33 -4.60
C ALA A 97 -2.59 -2.28 -5.47
N ALA A 98 -1.59 -1.74 -6.14
CA ALA A 98 -0.61 -2.55 -6.86
C ALA A 98 0.41 -3.19 -5.91
N ILE A 99 0.66 -2.53 -4.79
CA ILE A 99 1.56 -2.97 -3.74
C ILE A 99 0.83 -2.80 -2.41
N VAL A 100 0.85 -3.82 -1.57
CA VAL A 100 0.31 -3.78 -0.21
C VAL A 100 1.46 -3.63 0.77
N ALA A 101 1.46 -2.54 1.54
CA ALA A 101 2.41 -2.35 2.63
C ALA A 101 1.84 -2.98 3.91
N ALA A 102 2.65 -3.80 4.57
CA ALA A 102 2.25 -4.53 5.76
C ALA A 102 3.40 -4.62 6.76
N ASP A 103 3.06 -4.67 8.04
CA ASP A 103 4.02 -4.97 9.11
C ASP A 103 4.66 -6.34 8.82
N ALA A 104 5.96 -6.37 8.69
CA ALA A 104 6.77 -7.56 8.44
C ALA A 104 7.70 -7.89 9.61
N THR A 105 7.40 -7.38 10.79
CA THR A 105 8.13 -7.71 12.01
C THR A 105 7.80 -9.13 12.48
N ALA A 106 8.60 -9.63 13.43
CA ALA A 106 8.36 -10.94 14.04
C ALA A 106 7.17 -10.97 15.03
N ARG A 107 6.48 -9.84 15.24
CA ARG A 107 5.33 -9.75 16.15
C ARG A 107 4.15 -10.57 15.62
N PRO A 108 3.38 -11.24 16.50
CA PRO A 108 2.23 -12.05 16.08
C PRO A 108 1.11 -11.18 15.48
N ARG A 109 0.48 -11.66 14.42
CA ARG A 109 -0.68 -11.03 13.79
C ARG A 109 -1.96 -11.39 14.53
N PRO A 110 -2.96 -10.48 14.58
CA PRO A 110 -4.21 -10.72 15.31
C PRO A 110 -5.02 -11.94 14.84
N ASP A 111 -4.93 -12.29 13.56
CA ASP A 111 -5.63 -13.45 12.97
C ASP A 111 -4.84 -14.75 13.02
N GLY A 112 -3.64 -14.74 13.64
CA GLY A 112 -2.76 -15.90 13.71
C GLY A 112 -2.05 -16.25 12.40
N SER A 113 -2.26 -15.48 11.32
CA SER A 113 -1.54 -15.67 10.06
C SER A 113 -0.06 -15.33 10.20
N THR A 114 0.75 -15.93 9.35
CA THR A 114 2.16 -15.56 9.18
C THR A 114 2.30 -14.47 8.11
N LEU A 115 3.46 -13.82 8.08
CA LEU A 115 3.80 -12.93 6.96
C LEU A 115 3.75 -13.68 5.63
N ALA A 116 4.23 -14.93 5.59
CA ALA A 116 4.19 -15.74 4.38
C ALA A 116 2.76 -16.00 3.88
N ASP A 117 1.80 -16.22 4.78
CA ASP A 117 0.38 -16.38 4.42
C ASP A 117 -0.16 -15.09 3.77
N LEU A 118 0.15 -13.94 4.35
CA LEU A 118 -0.28 -12.64 3.81
C LEU A 118 0.35 -12.39 2.43
N VAL A 119 1.63 -12.62 2.28
CA VAL A 119 2.35 -12.46 1.00
C VAL A 119 1.75 -13.37 -0.06
N ALA A 120 1.49 -14.64 0.26
CA ALA A 120 0.88 -15.58 -0.68
C ALA A 120 -0.52 -15.13 -1.12
N ALA A 121 -1.33 -14.63 -0.21
CA ALA A 121 -2.67 -14.13 -0.52
C ALA A 121 -2.62 -12.89 -1.43
N VAL A 122 -1.74 -11.95 -1.16
CA VAL A 122 -1.55 -10.76 -2.00
C VAL A 122 -1.05 -11.13 -3.40
N HIS A 123 -0.07 -12.02 -3.50
CA HIS A 123 0.45 -12.51 -4.78
C HIS A 123 -0.64 -13.23 -5.59
N ALA A 124 -1.46 -14.05 -4.94
CA ALA A 124 -2.59 -14.72 -5.60
C ALA A 124 -3.61 -13.72 -6.17
N GLY A 125 -3.78 -12.58 -5.54
CA GLY A 125 -4.60 -11.47 -6.03
C GLY A 125 -3.92 -10.58 -7.08
N GLY A 126 -2.68 -10.88 -7.46
CA GLY A 126 -1.92 -10.14 -8.47
C GLY A 126 -1.13 -8.94 -7.95
N GLY A 127 -1.11 -8.71 -6.64
CA GLY A 127 -0.38 -7.63 -5.99
C GLY A 127 1.04 -8.01 -5.58
N LEU A 128 1.78 -7.02 -5.10
CA LEU A 128 3.09 -7.14 -4.48
C LEU A 128 3.02 -6.71 -3.03
N VAL A 129 4.01 -7.07 -2.22
CA VAL A 129 4.09 -6.68 -0.81
C VAL A 129 5.30 -5.78 -0.57
N MET A 130 5.09 -4.70 0.17
CA MET A 130 6.14 -3.86 0.75
C MET A 130 6.22 -4.16 2.24
N SER A 131 7.38 -4.59 2.70
CA SER A 131 7.62 -4.93 4.10
C SER A 131 7.95 -3.68 4.92
N ASP A 132 7.14 -3.38 5.92
CA ASP A 132 7.46 -2.40 6.96
C ASP A 132 8.17 -3.14 8.11
N VAL A 133 9.43 -2.84 8.32
CA VAL A 133 10.30 -3.53 9.27
C VAL A 133 10.79 -2.59 10.36
N ALA A 134 11.12 -3.14 11.53
CA ALA A 134 11.69 -2.40 12.66
C ALA A 134 13.21 -2.61 12.78
N LYS A 135 13.74 -3.67 12.17
CA LYS A 135 15.15 -4.06 12.24
C LYS A 135 15.64 -4.50 10.86
N SER A 136 16.93 -4.33 10.61
CA SER A 136 17.54 -4.66 9.34
C SER A 136 17.59 -6.16 9.02
N GLU A 137 17.49 -7.01 10.03
CA GLU A 137 17.47 -8.48 9.90
C GLU A 137 16.07 -9.06 9.65
N GLU A 138 15.01 -8.26 9.69
CA GLU A 138 13.64 -8.63 9.32
C GLU A 138 13.43 -8.48 7.81
#